data_91803d2a3044e1a5c428b0741fe3b81f
#
_entry.id   91803d2a3044e1a5c428b0741fe3b81f
#
_cell.length_a   1.000
_cell.length_b   1.000
_cell.length_c   1.000
_cell.angle_alpha   90.00
_cell.angle_beta   90.00
_cell.angle_gamma   90.00
#
_symmetry.space_group_name_H-M   'P 1'
#
loop_
_entity.id
_entity.type
_entity.pdbx_description
1 polymer ?
#
loop_
_entity_poly.entity_id
_entity_poly.type
_entity_poly.pdbx_seq_one_letter_code
_entity_poly.pdbx_strand_id
1 'polypeptide(L)'
;RKQERNFLDYDDILAIVAVHLQSSPELVNWVTGFCSALLVDEMQDTNPLQWALLQPLIGKVKLFCVGDDAQSIYGFRGADFENIHHFKERVPDAEVLTLEVNYRSTQGILDLSNWLLGQSPIEYGKHLQAYRGQGLKPQLHILSNEFEEANWIVQDLNQRHLQGAAWAEHMVLLRSGFSGRYLEGALIAANIPYRFIGGVKLLESAHVKDVLSLLRVSVNPQDDLAWMRFLTLWDGVGDVGASKLAQELIQLPDIEARCQRLERHGKVPQQAILILMQLDVLQQHVEACIGLALDALNEQLENNYKTKDWTRRVKDFDLVKQLARKHSSLGEFLEEYVLDPISVSEIDKTPDQDLVTLITIHSAKGAEQKVCYVPHVSPTQYPHARAQGDFDDVEEERRVLYVALTRAENELILTKQNLNLWSHDQYDDLGRKIESYFLNDLPQHLVDVQIHRDIPRAYGQSNHSRTTTINLGFGIDFD
;
A
#
# COMPACT_ATOMS: atom_id res chain seq x y z
N ARG A 1 2.91 33.90 11.59
CA ARG A 1 3.68 33.01 12.51
C ARG A 1 5.05 32.62 11.99
N LYS A 2 5.19 32.16 10.67
CA LYS A 2 6.49 31.81 10.07
C LYS A 2 7.41 33.03 9.97
N GLN A 3 6.91 34.14 9.39
CA GLN A 3 7.66 35.38 9.22
C GLN A 3 8.13 36.01 10.56
N GLU A 4 7.29 35.94 11.59
CA GLU A 4 7.63 36.42 12.94
C GLU A 4 8.78 35.65 13.61
N ARG A 5 9.00 34.40 13.17
CA ARG A 5 10.02 33.49 13.71
C ARG A 5 11.21 33.28 12.78
N ASN A 6 11.21 33.91 11.60
CA ASN A 6 12.22 33.74 10.55
C ASN A 6 12.37 32.23 10.12
N PHE A 7 11.28 31.50 10.10
CA PHE A 7 11.28 30.11 9.59
C PHE A 7 10.73 30.07 8.16
N LEU A 8 11.35 29.24 7.33
CA LEU A 8 10.90 28.88 5.99
C LEU A 8 10.70 27.38 5.95
N ASP A 9 9.65 26.93 5.29
CA ASP A 9 9.54 25.55 4.83
C ASP A 9 9.97 25.43 3.36
N TYR A 10 9.94 24.22 2.82
CA TYR A 10 10.37 23.97 1.44
C TYR A 10 9.53 24.71 0.40
N ASP A 11 8.22 24.82 0.61
CA ASP A 11 7.31 25.55 -0.30
C ASP A 11 7.60 27.06 -0.26
N ASP A 12 7.89 27.63 0.91
CA ASP A 12 8.29 29.02 1.05
C ASP A 12 9.58 29.32 0.25
N ILE A 13 10.57 28.42 0.27
CA ILE A 13 11.81 28.57 -0.48
C ILE A 13 11.53 28.62 -1.98
N LEU A 14 10.73 27.65 -2.49
CA LEU A 14 10.35 27.59 -3.90
C LEU A 14 9.56 28.86 -4.31
N ALA A 15 8.61 29.29 -3.49
CA ALA A 15 7.79 30.46 -3.76
C ALA A 15 8.64 31.75 -3.81
N ILE A 16 9.57 31.91 -2.87
CA ILE A 16 10.47 33.08 -2.85
C ILE A 16 11.35 33.10 -4.11
N VAL A 17 11.93 31.97 -4.49
CA VAL A 17 12.76 31.87 -5.70
C VAL A 17 11.93 32.15 -6.95
N ALA A 18 10.72 31.62 -7.06
CA ALA A 18 9.82 31.86 -8.19
C ALA A 18 9.50 33.35 -8.34
N VAL A 19 9.12 34.02 -7.25
CA VAL A 19 8.83 35.48 -7.24
C VAL A 19 10.05 36.30 -7.66
N HIS A 20 11.23 35.95 -7.15
CA HIS A 20 12.46 36.67 -7.52
C HIS A 20 12.88 36.43 -8.96
N LEU A 21 12.73 35.21 -9.50
CA LEU A 21 12.97 34.93 -10.93
C LEU A 21 12.01 35.69 -11.84
N GLN A 22 10.76 35.84 -11.43
CA GLN A 22 9.76 36.59 -12.21
C GLN A 22 10.01 38.12 -12.18
N SER A 23 10.55 38.63 -11.08
CA SER A 23 10.71 40.08 -10.86
C SER A 23 12.11 40.61 -11.16
N SER A 24 13.14 39.78 -11.25
CA SER A 24 14.53 40.20 -11.41
C SER A 24 15.16 39.65 -12.71
N PRO A 25 15.24 40.44 -13.77
CA PRO A 25 15.96 40.05 -14.99
C PRO A 25 17.43 39.73 -14.73
N GLU A 26 18.04 40.35 -13.72
CA GLU A 26 19.45 40.12 -13.35
C GLU A 26 19.63 38.69 -12.81
N LEU A 27 18.70 38.21 -11.96
CA LEU A 27 18.72 36.85 -11.45
C LEU A 27 18.51 35.85 -12.59
N VAL A 28 17.59 36.12 -13.50
CA VAL A 28 17.38 35.29 -14.68
C VAL A 28 18.65 35.23 -15.53
N ASN A 29 19.30 36.37 -15.79
CA ASN A 29 20.56 36.41 -16.56
C ASN A 29 21.69 35.68 -15.83
N TRP A 30 21.73 35.74 -14.52
CA TRP A 30 22.69 34.98 -13.73
C TRP A 30 22.48 33.46 -13.88
N VAL A 31 21.23 32.98 -13.74
CA VAL A 31 20.87 31.56 -13.94
C VAL A 31 21.20 31.10 -15.35
N THR A 32 20.82 31.88 -16.37
CA THR A 32 21.07 31.55 -17.79
C THR A 32 22.53 31.64 -18.17
N GLY A 33 23.32 32.43 -17.47
CA GLY A 33 24.78 32.48 -17.58
C GLY A 33 25.45 31.22 -16.97
N PHE A 34 24.76 30.57 -16.03
CA PHE A 34 25.25 29.38 -15.35
C PHE A 34 24.89 28.08 -16.10
N CYS A 35 23.70 28.01 -16.72
CA CYS A 35 23.26 26.87 -17.49
C CYS A 35 22.72 27.28 -18.86
N SER A 36 23.19 26.64 -19.94
CA SER A 36 22.73 26.86 -21.31
C SER A 36 21.55 25.95 -21.70
N ALA A 37 21.31 24.91 -20.93
CA ALA A 37 20.21 23.96 -21.11
C ALA A 37 19.65 23.52 -19.76
N LEU A 38 18.32 23.30 -19.73
CA LEU A 38 17.58 22.80 -18.58
C LEU A 38 16.85 21.53 -19.00
N LEU A 39 17.13 20.45 -18.30
CA LEU A 39 16.51 19.15 -18.52
C LEU A 39 15.54 18.90 -17.37
N VAL A 40 14.28 18.61 -17.70
CA VAL A 40 13.22 18.32 -16.74
C VAL A 40 12.73 16.90 -17.00
N ASP A 41 12.89 16.04 -16.00
CA ASP A 41 12.35 14.68 -16.03
C ASP A 41 11.03 14.64 -15.27
N GLU A 42 10.20 13.63 -15.55
CA GLU A 42 8.89 13.43 -14.93
C GLU A 42 8.00 14.69 -15.00
N MET A 43 7.98 15.33 -16.15
CA MET A 43 7.31 16.64 -16.35
C MET A 43 5.84 16.62 -15.96
N GLN A 44 5.14 15.48 -16.10
CA GLN A 44 3.73 15.31 -15.73
C GLN A 44 3.46 15.47 -14.22
N ASP A 45 4.49 15.37 -13.38
CA ASP A 45 4.37 15.51 -11.92
C ASP A 45 4.65 16.94 -11.43
N THR A 46 4.93 17.85 -12.36
CA THR A 46 5.24 19.24 -12.03
C THR A 46 4.00 19.95 -11.50
N ASN A 47 4.12 20.57 -10.32
CA ASN A 47 3.07 21.39 -9.75
C ASN A 47 3.16 22.84 -10.20
N PRO A 48 2.11 23.68 -10.00
CA PRO A 48 2.10 25.08 -10.43
C PRO A 48 3.26 25.92 -9.88
N LEU A 49 3.73 25.63 -8.68
CA LEU A 49 4.86 26.35 -8.06
C LEU A 49 6.19 26.01 -8.75
N GLN A 50 6.40 24.75 -9.06
CA GLN A 50 7.56 24.28 -9.83
C GLN A 50 7.53 24.86 -11.26
N TRP A 51 6.34 24.90 -11.87
CA TRP A 51 6.18 25.53 -13.18
C TRP A 51 6.52 27.03 -13.15
N ALA A 52 6.13 27.75 -12.08
CA ALA A 52 6.47 29.16 -11.87
C ALA A 52 7.98 29.42 -11.80
N LEU A 53 8.80 28.43 -11.42
CA LEU A 53 10.26 28.51 -11.50
C LEU A 53 10.80 28.39 -12.91
N LEU A 54 10.16 27.57 -13.76
CA LEU A 54 10.59 27.31 -15.13
C LEU A 54 10.20 28.44 -16.07
N GLN A 55 9.02 29.03 -15.88
CA GLN A 55 8.41 30.01 -16.79
C GLN A 55 9.32 31.19 -17.14
N PRO A 56 10.06 31.85 -16.22
CA PRO A 56 10.96 32.95 -16.53
C PRO A 56 12.18 32.58 -17.38
N LEU A 57 12.49 31.28 -17.48
CA LEU A 57 13.62 30.72 -18.21
C LEU A 57 13.27 30.27 -19.62
N ILE A 58 11.97 30.11 -19.93
CA ILE A 58 11.48 29.70 -21.25
C ILE A 58 11.95 30.72 -22.31
N GLY A 59 12.50 30.20 -23.40
CA GLY A 59 13.07 31.01 -24.50
C GLY A 59 14.44 31.62 -24.21
N LYS A 60 14.98 31.48 -22.97
CA LYS A 60 16.31 31.98 -22.60
C LYS A 60 17.36 30.86 -22.44
N VAL A 61 16.90 29.65 -22.13
CA VAL A 61 17.72 28.44 -22.12
C VAL A 61 17.11 27.41 -23.05
N LYS A 62 17.86 26.42 -23.48
CA LYS A 62 17.32 25.25 -24.19
C LYS A 62 16.58 24.38 -23.19
N LEU A 63 15.26 24.30 -23.33
CA LEU A 63 14.42 23.48 -22.45
C LEU A 63 14.19 22.12 -23.10
N PHE A 64 14.50 21.04 -22.39
CA PHE A 64 14.24 19.66 -22.78
C PHE A 64 13.47 18.96 -21.65
N CYS A 65 12.20 18.61 -21.92
CA CYS A 65 11.33 17.96 -20.95
C CYS A 65 11.03 16.53 -21.37
N VAL A 66 11.03 15.62 -20.41
CA VAL A 66 10.60 14.23 -20.59
C VAL A 66 9.45 13.96 -19.63
N GLY A 67 8.46 13.22 -20.08
CA GLY A 67 7.32 12.87 -19.25
C GLY A 67 6.39 11.89 -19.93
N ASP A 68 5.49 11.32 -19.15
CA ASP A 68 4.45 10.41 -19.57
C ASP A 68 3.12 10.81 -18.91
N ASP A 69 2.21 11.37 -19.67
CA ASP A 69 0.90 11.84 -19.20
C ASP A 69 0.07 10.72 -18.56
N ALA A 70 0.14 9.48 -19.08
CA ALA A 70 -0.51 8.31 -18.49
C ALA A 70 0.13 7.85 -17.16
N GLN A 71 1.26 8.44 -16.75
CA GLN A 71 1.89 8.21 -15.45
C GLN A 71 1.72 9.39 -14.47
N SER A 72 0.85 10.35 -14.78
CA SER A 72 0.48 11.45 -13.87
C SER A 72 -0.47 10.92 -12.79
N ILE A 73 0.07 10.57 -11.62
CA ILE A 73 -0.65 9.97 -10.48
C ILE A 73 -0.40 10.69 -9.16
N TYR A 74 0.08 11.94 -9.19
CA TYR A 74 0.36 12.75 -8.02
C TYR A 74 -0.54 14.01 -7.95
N GLY A 75 -1.76 13.97 -8.49
CA GLY A 75 -2.74 15.04 -8.41
C GLY A 75 -3.01 15.46 -6.95
N PHE A 76 -3.06 14.49 -6.02
CA PHE A 76 -3.19 14.73 -4.58
C PHE A 76 -2.02 15.52 -3.96
N ARG A 77 -0.87 15.66 -4.64
CA ARG A 77 0.27 16.52 -4.28
C ARG A 77 0.29 17.82 -5.08
N GLY A 78 -0.77 18.09 -5.85
CA GLY A 78 -0.89 19.29 -6.68
C GLY A 78 -0.16 19.18 -8.02
N ALA A 79 0.21 17.97 -8.48
CA ALA A 79 0.65 17.79 -9.86
C ALA A 79 -0.49 18.17 -10.81
N ASP A 80 -0.14 18.85 -11.89
CA ASP A 80 -1.09 19.33 -12.87
C ASP A 80 -0.92 18.53 -14.17
N PHE A 81 -1.86 17.61 -14.42
CA PHE A 81 -1.90 16.78 -15.61
C PHE A 81 -1.84 17.59 -16.90
N GLU A 82 -2.47 18.79 -16.91
CA GLU A 82 -2.50 19.71 -18.04
C GLU A 82 -1.11 20.22 -18.44
N ASN A 83 -0.14 20.14 -17.55
CA ASN A 83 1.23 20.59 -17.84
C ASN A 83 1.86 19.88 -19.03
N ILE A 84 1.55 18.61 -19.25
CA ILE A 84 2.09 17.85 -20.39
C ILE A 84 1.16 17.87 -21.58
N HIS A 85 -0.16 17.81 -21.40
CA HIS A 85 -1.13 17.89 -22.48
C HIS A 85 -1.07 19.24 -23.19
N HIS A 86 -0.96 20.34 -22.45
CA HIS A 86 -0.91 21.71 -22.97
C HIS A 86 0.53 22.26 -23.05
N PHE A 87 1.54 21.38 -23.16
CA PHE A 87 2.94 21.78 -23.16
C PHE A 87 3.29 22.77 -24.27
N LYS A 88 2.78 22.54 -25.50
CA LYS A 88 3.02 23.46 -26.64
C LYS A 88 2.41 24.85 -26.45
N GLU A 89 1.32 24.96 -25.72
CA GLU A 89 0.70 26.23 -25.40
C GLU A 89 1.53 27.03 -24.38
N ARG A 90 2.17 26.30 -23.45
CA ARG A 90 3.01 26.88 -22.39
C ARG A 90 4.43 27.18 -22.85
N VAL A 91 4.94 26.41 -23.81
CA VAL A 91 6.28 26.56 -24.40
C VAL A 91 6.14 26.74 -25.89
N PRO A 92 6.06 28.01 -26.37
CA PRO A 92 5.97 28.32 -27.79
C PRO A 92 7.14 27.70 -28.57
N ASP A 93 6.86 27.22 -29.78
CA ASP A 93 7.82 26.59 -30.69
C ASP A 93 8.42 25.24 -30.17
N ALA A 94 7.82 24.64 -29.13
CA ALA A 94 8.26 23.33 -28.68
C ALA A 94 7.96 22.24 -29.72
N GLU A 95 8.95 21.39 -29.98
CA GLU A 95 8.77 20.14 -30.71
C GLU A 95 8.41 19.02 -29.72
N VAL A 96 7.33 18.30 -29.99
CA VAL A 96 6.92 17.15 -29.18
C VAL A 96 7.16 15.88 -29.96
N LEU A 97 7.98 14.99 -29.39
CA LEU A 97 8.31 13.69 -29.96
C LEU A 97 7.73 12.59 -29.07
N THR A 98 7.01 11.64 -29.65
CA THR A 98 6.41 10.52 -28.92
C THR A 98 7.29 9.28 -29.03
N LEU A 99 7.60 8.66 -27.89
CA LEU A 99 8.35 7.40 -27.82
C LEU A 99 7.34 6.27 -27.55
N GLU A 100 7.13 5.40 -28.53
CA GLU A 100 6.15 4.31 -28.46
C GLU A 100 6.78 2.93 -28.23
N VAL A 101 8.09 2.79 -28.50
CA VAL A 101 8.79 1.53 -28.28
C VAL A 101 9.12 1.35 -26.82
N ASN A 102 8.55 0.30 -26.21
CA ASN A 102 8.76 -0.06 -24.81
C ASN A 102 9.78 -1.19 -24.71
N TYR A 103 10.85 -0.97 -23.94
CA TYR A 103 11.94 -1.93 -23.74
C TYR A 103 11.76 -2.79 -22.47
N ARG A 104 10.80 -2.44 -21.60
CA ARG A 104 10.56 -3.10 -20.33
C ARG A 104 9.68 -4.32 -20.48
N SER A 105 8.46 -4.12 -20.96
CA SER A 105 7.38 -5.13 -20.94
C SER A 105 7.25 -5.87 -22.24
N THR A 106 6.73 -7.09 -22.19
CA THR A 106 6.31 -7.85 -23.37
C THR A 106 5.00 -7.33 -23.95
N GLN A 107 4.70 -7.65 -25.22
CA GLN A 107 3.53 -7.12 -25.93
C GLN A 107 2.20 -7.53 -25.27
N GLY A 108 2.11 -8.76 -24.73
CA GLY A 108 0.88 -9.18 -24.04
C GLY A 108 0.51 -8.27 -22.86
N ILE A 109 1.49 -7.75 -22.13
CA ILE A 109 1.28 -6.78 -21.04
C ILE A 109 0.89 -5.42 -21.61
N LEU A 110 1.55 -4.97 -22.68
CA LEU A 110 1.26 -3.68 -23.31
C LEU A 110 -0.12 -3.67 -23.99
N ASP A 111 -0.57 -4.79 -24.57
CA ASP A 111 -1.89 -4.90 -25.18
C ASP A 111 -3.00 -4.60 -24.16
N LEU A 112 -2.88 -5.17 -22.95
CA LEU A 112 -3.80 -4.86 -21.85
C LEU A 112 -3.70 -3.39 -21.39
N SER A 113 -2.48 -2.87 -21.30
CA SER A 113 -2.23 -1.48 -20.88
C SER A 113 -2.76 -0.48 -21.91
N ASN A 114 -2.54 -0.71 -23.21
CA ASN A 114 -3.06 0.09 -24.31
C ASN A 114 -4.60 0.05 -24.35
N TRP A 115 -5.19 -1.15 -24.14
CA TRP A 115 -6.64 -1.29 -24.05
C TRP A 115 -7.21 -0.45 -22.88
N LEU A 116 -6.60 -0.52 -21.69
CA LEU A 116 -7.05 0.24 -20.51
C LEU A 116 -7.06 1.75 -20.78
N LEU A 117 -6.00 2.29 -21.38
CA LEU A 117 -5.93 3.70 -21.75
C LEU A 117 -6.93 4.04 -22.85
N GLY A 118 -7.15 3.14 -23.82
CA GLY A 118 -8.11 3.32 -24.90
C GLY A 118 -9.57 3.38 -24.44
N GLN A 119 -9.88 2.99 -23.19
CA GLN A 119 -11.21 3.17 -22.58
C GLN A 119 -11.38 4.55 -21.92
N SER A 120 -10.33 5.36 -21.87
CA SER A 120 -10.40 6.72 -21.37
C SER A 120 -11.03 7.64 -22.42
N PRO A 121 -11.87 8.63 -22.02
CA PRO A 121 -12.26 9.72 -22.90
C PRO A 121 -11.11 10.70 -23.19
N ILE A 122 -10.01 10.62 -22.43
CA ILE A 122 -8.81 11.43 -22.66
C ILE A 122 -7.94 10.74 -23.72
N GLU A 123 -7.56 11.48 -24.76
CA GLU A 123 -6.68 11.00 -25.81
C GLU A 123 -5.21 11.10 -25.38
N TYR A 124 -4.57 9.96 -25.08
CA TYR A 124 -3.14 9.92 -24.70
C TYR A 124 -2.18 9.97 -25.91
N GLY A 125 -2.69 9.85 -27.13
CA GLY A 125 -1.93 10.03 -28.37
C GLY A 125 -0.74 9.07 -28.55
N LYS A 126 -0.74 7.89 -27.87
CA LYS A 126 0.33 6.91 -27.91
C LYS A 126 -0.22 5.48 -27.92
N HIS A 127 0.54 4.58 -28.54
CA HIS A 127 0.27 3.15 -28.54
C HIS A 127 1.58 2.39 -28.34
N LEU A 128 1.76 1.83 -27.15
CA LEU A 128 3.03 1.18 -26.79
C LEU A 128 3.25 -0.12 -27.54
N GLN A 129 4.46 -0.29 -28.09
CA GLN A 129 4.92 -1.47 -28.81
C GLN A 129 6.13 -2.08 -28.10
N ALA A 130 6.10 -3.38 -27.85
CA ALA A 130 7.17 -4.05 -27.16
C ALA A 130 8.37 -4.28 -28.06
N TYR A 131 9.55 -3.88 -27.62
CA TYR A 131 10.82 -4.33 -28.20
C TYR A 131 11.09 -5.82 -27.94
N ARG A 132 10.61 -6.34 -26.80
CA ARG A 132 10.90 -7.69 -26.28
C ARG A 132 10.03 -8.81 -26.91
N GLY A 133 9.13 -8.48 -27.84
CA GLY A 133 8.23 -9.46 -28.49
C GLY A 133 6.96 -9.74 -27.71
N GLN A 134 6.21 -10.80 -28.11
CA GLN A 134 4.83 -11.04 -27.64
C GLN A 134 4.75 -11.39 -26.15
N GLY A 135 5.59 -12.27 -25.65
CA GLY A 135 5.54 -12.75 -24.27
C GLY A 135 4.28 -13.50 -23.89
N LEU A 136 4.06 -13.69 -22.59
CA LEU A 136 2.88 -14.31 -22.03
C LEU A 136 1.73 -13.29 -21.95
N LYS A 137 0.49 -13.77 -22.03
CA LYS A 137 -0.68 -12.97 -21.70
C LYS A 137 -0.74 -12.73 -20.20
N PRO A 138 -1.20 -11.56 -19.75
CA PRO A 138 -1.55 -11.34 -18.34
C PRO A 138 -2.57 -12.39 -17.87
N GLN A 139 -2.42 -12.83 -16.61
CA GLN A 139 -3.34 -13.77 -15.98
C GLN A 139 -4.33 -13.01 -15.08
N LEU A 140 -5.58 -13.42 -15.07
CA LEU A 140 -6.61 -12.91 -14.16
C LEU A 140 -7.18 -14.03 -13.33
N HIS A 141 -6.86 -14.06 -12.04
CA HIS A 141 -7.34 -15.05 -11.08
C HIS A 141 -8.54 -14.49 -10.31
N ILE A 142 -9.66 -15.21 -10.33
CA ILE A 142 -10.89 -14.87 -9.62
C ILE A 142 -11.01 -15.79 -8.41
N LEU A 143 -10.99 -15.21 -7.21
CA LEU A 143 -11.00 -15.93 -5.94
C LEU A 143 -12.23 -15.54 -5.11
N SER A 144 -12.58 -16.34 -4.10
CA SER A 144 -13.83 -16.16 -3.34
C SER A 144 -13.84 -14.95 -2.42
N ASN A 145 -12.68 -14.60 -1.85
CA ASN A 145 -12.52 -13.47 -0.90
C ASN A 145 -11.06 -13.05 -0.78
N GLU A 146 -10.80 -11.96 -0.02
CA GLU A 146 -9.46 -11.39 0.20
C GLU A 146 -8.49 -12.37 0.86
N PHE A 147 -8.98 -13.23 1.74
CA PHE A 147 -8.15 -14.22 2.42
C PHE A 147 -7.66 -15.31 1.46
N GLU A 148 -8.56 -15.84 0.63
CA GLU A 148 -8.19 -16.83 -0.40
C GLU A 148 -7.29 -16.21 -1.48
N GLU A 149 -7.50 -14.94 -1.81
CA GLU A 149 -6.65 -14.18 -2.71
C GLU A 149 -5.20 -14.08 -2.19
N ALA A 150 -5.03 -13.70 -0.93
CA ALA A 150 -3.74 -13.62 -0.27
C ALA A 150 -3.04 -14.99 -0.21
N ASN A 151 -3.78 -16.04 0.18
CA ASN A 151 -3.24 -17.40 0.25
C ASN A 151 -2.82 -17.92 -1.13
N TRP A 152 -3.60 -17.63 -2.17
CA TRP A 152 -3.26 -18.02 -3.53
C TRP A 152 -1.97 -17.38 -4.01
N ILE A 153 -1.80 -16.06 -3.80
CA ILE A 153 -0.56 -15.35 -4.15
C ILE A 153 0.64 -15.97 -3.42
N VAL A 154 0.51 -16.25 -2.12
CA VAL A 154 1.57 -16.88 -1.32
C VAL A 154 1.91 -18.29 -1.84
N GLN A 155 0.91 -19.07 -2.24
CA GLN A 155 1.14 -20.39 -2.83
C GLN A 155 1.86 -20.30 -4.19
N ASP A 156 1.48 -19.36 -5.05
CA ASP A 156 2.13 -19.15 -6.35
C ASP A 156 3.59 -18.69 -6.16
N LEU A 157 3.84 -17.75 -5.25
CA LEU A 157 5.20 -17.32 -4.89
C LEU A 157 6.07 -18.50 -4.41
N ASN A 158 5.54 -19.32 -3.50
CA ASN A 158 6.24 -20.51 -3.03
C ASN A 158 6.52 -21.52 -4.14
N GLN A 159 5.54 -21.77 -5.01
CA GLN A 159 5.70 -22.68 -6.13
C GLN A 159 6.78 -22.20 -7.10
N ARG A 160 6.83 -20.91 -7.42
CA ARG A 160 7.86 -20.31 -8.28
C ARG A 160 9.23 -20.40 -7.63
N HIS A 161 9.32 -20.13 -6.33
CA HIS A 161 10.58 -20.25 -5.59
C HIS A 161 11.09 -21.70 -5.57
N LEU A 162 10.23 -22.68 -5.37
CA LEU A 162 10.59 -24.10 -5.47
C LEU A 162 11.04 -24.51 -6.89
N GLN A 163 10.62 -23.78 -7.91
CA GLN A 163 11.07 -23.95 -9.30
C GLN A 163 12.36 -23.20 -9.61
N GLY A 164 12.95 -22.50 -8.63
CA GLY A 164 14.24 -21.83 -8.71
C GLY A 164 14.18 -20.32 -8.97
N ALA A 165 12.98 -19.70 -8.94
CA ALA A 165 12.87 -18.25 -8.99
C ALA A 165 13.34 -17.62 -7.67
N ALA A 166 14.07 -16.51 -7.73
CA ALA A 166 14.42 -15.75 -6.54
C ALA A 166 13.20 -14.97 -6.03
N TRP A 167 13.08 -14.77 -4.71
CA TRP A 167 12.03 -13.94 -4.12
C TRP A 167 12.06 -12.52 -4.68
N ALA A 168 13.27 -11.99 -4.88
CA ALA A 168 13.51 -10.65 -5.40
C ALA A 168 13.01 -10.44 -6.85
N GLU A 169 12.64 -11.51 -7.58
CA GLU A 169 12.06 -11.41 -8.91
C GLU A 169 10.55 -11.05 -8.90
N HIS A 170 9.97 -10.95 -7.69
CA HIS A 170 8.53 -10.78 -7.51
C HIS A 170 8.20 -9.45 -6.82
N MET A 171 7.23 -8.74 -7.38
CA MET A 171 6.70 -7.51 -6.82
C MET A 171 5.18 -7.56 -6.73
N VAL A 172 4.62 -7.16 -5.60
CA VAL A 172 3.17 -7.02 -5.40
C VAL A 172 2.82 -5.54 -5.30
N LEU A 173 2.00 -5.09 -6.21
CA LEU A 173 1.60 -3.69 -6.40
C LEU A 173 0.26 -3.43 -5.71
N LEU A 174 0.28 -2.66 -4.66
CA LEU A 174 -0.88 -2.40 -3.80
C LEU A 174 -1.46 -1.01 -4.07
N ARG A 175 -2.79 -0.90 -4.19
CA ARG A 175 -3.44 0.42 -4.31
C ARG A 175 -3.22 1.27 -3.06
N SER A 176 -3.17 0.65 -1.89
CA SER A 176 -2.88 1.30 -0.61
C SER A 176 -2.18 0.33 0.34
N GLY A 177 -1.53 0.84 1.39
CA GLY A 177 -0.93 -0.01 2.42
C GLY A 177 -1.93 -0.92 3.12
N PHE A 178 -3.19 -0.51 3.22
CA PHE A 178 -4.25 -1.32 3.83
C PHE A 178 -4.67 -2.51 2.97
N SER A 179 -4.67 -2.36 1.64
CA SER A 179 -5.06 -3.45 0.74
C SER A 179 -4.09 -4.63 0.75
N GLY A 180 -2.90 -4.48 1.33
CA GLY A 180 -1.92 -5.54 1.47
C GLY A 180 -1.98 -6.35 2.77
N ARG A 181 -2.90 -6.04 3.70
CA ARG A 181 -2.88 -6.61 5.05
C ARG A 181 -3.05 -8.13 5.11
N TYR A 182 -4.03 -8.67 4.38
CA TYR A 182 -4.22 -10.12 4.33
C TYR A 182 -3.02 -10.82 3.70
N LEU A 183 -2.46 -10.24 2.64
CA LEU A 183 -1.27 -10.76 1.98
C LEU A 183 -0.05 -10.71 2.91
N GLU A 184 0.16 -9.62 3.62
CA GLU A 184 1.24 -9.49 4.61
C GLU A 184 1.12 -10.56 5.69
N GLY A 185 -0.08 -10.74 6.26
CA GLY A 185 -0.35 -11.81 7.22
C GLY A 185 -0.08 -13.22 6.66
N ALA A 186 -0.44 -13.48 5.41
CA ALA A 186 -0.20 -14.75 4.74
C ALA A 186 1.31 -15.00 4.46
N LEU A 187 2.07 -13.95 4.07
CA LEU A 187 3.52 -14.03 3.88
C LEU A 187 4.24 -14.34 5.19
N ILE A 188 3.88 -13.64 6.27
CA ILE A 188 4.41 -13.91 7.63
C ILE A 188 4.10 -15.35 8.02
N ALA A 189 2.84 -15.77 7.86
CA ALA A 189 2.41 -17.13 8.19
C ALA A 189 3.14 -18.22 7.39
N ALA A 190 3.61 -17.92 6.19
CA ALA A 190 4.36 -18.84 5.34
C ALA A 190 5.88 -18.70 5.47
N ASN A 191 6.38 -17.81 6.34
CA ASN A 191 7.80 -17.47 6.51
C ASN A 191 8.46 -17.03 5.18
N ILE A 192 7.73 -16.30 4.33
CA ILE A 192 8.27 -15.74 3.10
C ILE A 192 8.88 -14.37 3.42
N PRO A 193 10.18 -14.16 3.12
CA PRO A 193 10.82 -12.89 3.37
C PRO A 193 10.28 -11.80 2.43
N TYR A 194 9.92 -10.64 2.97
CA TYR A 194 9.40 -9.53 2.19
C TYR A 194 9.86 -8.18 2.73
N ARG A 195 9.84 -7.16 1.86
CA ARG A 195 9.93 -5.74 2.24
C ARG A 195 8.65 -5.02 1.85
N PHE A 196 8.27 -3.99 2.62
CA PHE A 196 7.09 -3.20 2.35
C PHE A 196 7.44 -1.72 2.16
N ILE A 197 7.20 -1.19 0.96
CA ILE A 197 7.51 0.19 0.57
C ILE A 197 6.22 0.99 0.40
N GLY A 198 6.16 2.18 0.99
CA GLY A 198 4.99 3.07 0.91
C GLY A 198 3.82 2.68 1.81
N GLY A 199 4.02 1.73 2.72
CA GLY A 199 3.05 1.30 3.73
C GLY A 199 3.68 1.13 5.10
N VAL A 200 2.83 0.90 6.11
CA VAL A 200 3.25 0.54 7.47
C VAL A 200 2.94 -0.93 7.68
N LYS A 201 3.91 -1.71 8.11
CA LYS A 201 3.76 -3.15 8.35
C LYS A 201 2.67 -3.44 9.40
N LEU A 202 2.03 -4.61 9.31
CA LEU A 202 0.93 -5.02 10.19
C LEU A 202 1.31 -4.88 11.66
N LEU A 203 2.39 -5.53 12.08
CA LEU A 203 2.85 -5.55 13.46
C LEU A 203 3.51 -4.22 13.90
N GLU A 204 3.87 -3.37 12.95
CA GLU A 204 4.39 -2.03 13.20
C GLU A 204 3.30 -0.96 13.27
N SER A 205 2.07 -1.30 12.93
CA SER A 205 0.94 -0.38 12.98
C SER A 205 0.68 0.12 14.39
N ALA A 206 0.42 1.41 14.55
CA ALA A 206 0.31 2.05 15.87
C ALA A 206 -0.72 1.36 16.77
N HIS A 207 -1.94 1.09 16.25
CA HIS A 207 -3.01 0.44 17.00
C HIS A 207 -2.68 -1.01 17.38
N VAL A 208 -1.93 -1.74 16.53
CA VAL A 208 -1.47 -3.10 16.85
C VAL A 208 -0.40 -3.03 17.95
N LYS A 209 0.57 -2.13 17.82
CA LYS A 209 1.59 -1.89 18.87
C LYS A 209 0.98 -1.50 20.22
N ASP A 210 -0.16 -0.79 20.20
CA ASP A 210 -0.86 -0.41 21.44
C ASP A 210 -1.38 -1.66 22.18
N VAL A 211 -2.03 -2.57 21.46
CA VAL A 211 -2.48 -3.85 22.05
C VAL A 211 -1.30 -4.72 22.47
N LEU A 212 -0.29 -4.83 21.60
CA LEU A 212 0.91 -5.60 21.91
C LEU A 212 1.64 -5.05 23.14
N SER A 213 1.55 -3.74 23.44
CA SER A 213 2.20 -3.18 24.64
C SER A 213 1.63 -3.76 25.93
N LEU A 214 0.32 -3.96 26.03
CA LEU A 214 -0.32 -4.62 27.16
C LEU A 214 0.12 -6.09 27.29
N LEU A 215 0.21 -6.80 26.17
CA LEU A 215 0.66 -8.19 26.15
C LEU A 215 2.15 -8.30 26.55
N ARG A 216 2.99 -7.37 26.08
CA ARG A 216 4.43 -7.36 26.40
C ARG A 216 4.69 -7.14 27.89
N VAL A 217 3.98 -6.18 28.52
CA VAL A 217 4.16 -5.93 29.96
C VAL A 217 3.66 -7.09 30.83
N SER A 218 2.73 -7.91 30.32
CA SER A 218 2.29 -9.12 31.05
C SER A 218 3.33 -10.25 30.99
N VAL A 219 4.08 -10.38 29.89
CA VAL A 219 5.13 -11.40 29.72
C VAL A 219 6.46 -10.92 30.29
N ASN A 220 6.85 -9.69 29.99
CA ASN A 220 8.07 -9.08 30.49
C ASN A 220 7.77 -7.78 31.25
N PRO A 221 7.55 -7.83 32.55
CA PRO A 221 7.30 -6.65 33.36
C PRO A 221 8.47 -5.66 33.48
N GLN A 222 9.64 -6.01 32.94
CA GLN A 222 10.84 -5.14 32.91
C GLN A 222 10.88 -4.29 31.60
N ASP A 223 9.94 -4.48 30.69
CA ASP A 223 9.87 -3.74 29.44
C ASP A 223 9.35 -2.30 29.64
N ASP A 224 10.27 -1.37 29.83
CA ASP A 224 9.96 0.03 30.07
C ASP A 224 9.26 0.71 28.88
N LEU A 225 9.66 0.36 27.65
CA LEU A 225 9.04 0.89 26.42
C LEU A 225 7.60 0.42 26.26
N ALA A 226 7.33 -0.83 26.59
CA ALA A 226 5.97 -1.36 26.57
C ALA A 226 5.10 -0.69 27.65
N TRP A 227 5.62 -0.51 28.87
CA TRP A 227 4.94 0.25 29.92
C TRP A 227 4.67 1.70 29.49
N MET A 228 5.67 2.40 28.97
CA MET A 228 5.51 3.76 28.48
C MET A 228 4.36 3.85 27.47
N ARG A 229 4.35 2.94 26.49
CA ARG A 229 3.31 2.93 25.45
C ARG A 229 1.92 2.63 26.01
N PHE A 230 1.79 1.62 26.86
CA PHE A 230 0.53 1.28 27.51
C PHE A 230 -0.02 2.43 28.36
N LEU A 231 0.85 3.08 29.14
CA LEU A 231 0.45 4.18 30.02
C LEU A 231 0.05 5.45 29.28
N THR A 232 0.70 5.76 28.17
CA THR A 232 0.37 6.94 27.36
C THR A 232 -0.92 6.79 26.56
N LEU A 233 -1.54 5.61 26.53
CA LEU A 233 -2.87 5.44 25.93
C LEU A 233 -3.95 6.21 26.70
N TRP A 234 -3.77 6.42 27.99
CA TRP A 234 -4.82 6.94 28.88
C TRP A 234 -4.78 8.45 29.02
N ASP A 235 -5.96 9.06 29.01
CA ASP A 235 -6.09 10.50 29.13
C ASP A 235 -5.47 11.04 30.44
N GLY A 236 -4.68 12.08 30.29
CA GLY A 236 -3.99 12.74 31.40
C GLY A 236 -2.71 12.06 31.88
N VAL A 237 -2.23 11.06 31.11
CA VAL A 237 -0.90 10.48 31.29
C VAL A 237 -0.01 10.92 30.13
N GLY A 238 0.80 11.98 30.35
CA GLY A 238 1.81 12.42 29.36
C GLY A 238 3.12 11.65 29.49
N ASP A 239 4.02 11.81 28.54
CA ASP A 239 5.29 11.06 28.43
C ASP A 239 6.12 11.09 29.72
N VAL A 240 6.23 12.27 30.38
CA VAL A 240 6.99 12.41 31.64
C VAL A 240 6.34 11.63 32.78
N GLY A 241 5.00 11.66 32.86
CA GLY A 241 4.24 10.91 33.86
C GLY A 241 4.34 9.41 33.63
N ALA A 242 4.19 8.98 32.40
CA ALA A 242 4.32 7.59 31.97
C ALA A 242 5.71 7.03 32.27
N SER A 243 6.78 7.80 31.98
CA SER A 243 8.17 7.39 32.25
C SER A 243 8.43 7.16 33.74
N LYS A 244 7.97 8.08 34.59
CA LYS A 244 8.13 7.93 36.05
C LYS A 244 7.36 6.72 36.57
N LEU A 245 6.11 6.58 36.14
CA LEU A 245 5.27 5.46 36.58
C LEU A 245 5.80 4.12 36.07
N ALA A 246 6.29 4.04 34.85
CA ALA A 246 6.93 2.85 34.30
C ALA A 246 8.15 2.43 35.13
N GLN A 247 9.02 3.37 35.48
CA GLN A 247 10.19 3.10 36.34
C GLN A 247 9.79 2.58 37.73
N GLU A 248 8.70 3.09 38.30
CA GLU A 248 8.19 2.59 39.57
C GLU A 248 7.64 1.15 39.42
N LEU A 249 6.86 0.88 38.34
CA LEU A 249 6.25 -0.45 38.09
C LEU A 249 7.30 -1.54 37.86
N ILE A 250 8.40 -1.23 37.19
CA ILE A 250 9.51 -2.15 36.94
C ILE A 250 10.15 -2.61 38.25
N GLN A 251 10.21 -1.76 39.25
CA GLN A 251 10.82 -2.09 40.53
C GLN A 251 9.93 -2.95 41.46
N LEU A 252 8.65 -3.10 41.12
CA LEU A 252 7.72 -3.87 41.95
C LEU A 252 7.90 -5.37 41.74
N PRO A 253 7.73 -6.18 42.83
CA PRO A 253 8.11 -7.59 42.82
C PRO A 253 7.22 -8.46 41.94
N ASP A 254 5.92 -8.19 41.90
CA ASP A 254 4.91 -9.03 41.25
C ASP A 254 3.81 -8.23 40.57
N ILE A 255 2.96 -8.93 39.85
CA ILE A 255 1.84 -8.30 39.07
C ILE A 255 0.82 -7.66 40.02
N GLU A 256 0.62 -8.25 41.21
CA GLU A 256 -0.36 -7.75 42.18
C GLU A 256 0.05 -6.36 42.71
N ALA A 257 1.31 -6.20 43.08
CA ALA A 257 1.87 -4.92 43.50
C ALA A 257 1.81 -3.86 42.39
N ARG A 258 2.04 -4.25 41.11
CA ARG A 258 1.91 -3.39 39.95
C ARG A 258 0.47 -2.93 39.73
N CYS A 259 -0.49 -3.84 39.81
CA CYS A 259 -1.91 -3.50 39.68
C CYS A 259 -2.35 -2.56 40.80
N GLN A 260 -2.00 -2.81 42.05
CA GLN A 260 -2.29 -1.89 43.16
C GLN A 260 -1.66 -0.50 42.95
N ARG A 261 -0.45 -0.44 42.37
CA ARG A 261 0.19 0.84 42.06
C ARG A 261 -0.56 1.60 40.97
N LEU A 262 -1.05 0.91 39.92
CA LEU A 262 -1.87 1.47 38.85
C LEU A 262 -3.22 1.98 39.38
N GLU A 263 -3.87 1.22 40.28
CA GLU A 263 -5.13 1.61 40.93
C GLU A 263 -4.94 2.93 41.71
N ARG A 264 -3.87 3.03 42.49
CA ARG A 264 -3.54 4.25 43.23
C ARG A 264 -3.25 5.46 42.34
N HIS A 265 -2.73 5.22 41.14
CA HIS A 265 -2.50 6.27 40.15
C HIS A 265 -3.84 6.81 39.59
N GLY A 266 -4.85 5.97 39.45
CA GLY A 266 -6.25 6.34 39.16
C GLY A 266 -6.51 6.83 37.74
N LYS A 267 -5.55 6.69 36.80
CA LYS A 267 -5.73 7.07 35.40
C LYS A 267 -5.92 5.88 34.46
N VAL A 268 -5.46 4.70 34.86
CA VAL A 268 -5.66 3.46 34.12
C VAL A 268 -7.02 2.87 34.55
N PRO A 269 -7.92 2.54 33.61
CA PRO A 269 -9.23 1.97 33.96
C PRO A 269 -9.10 0.64 34.69
N GLN A 270 -10.01 0.40 35.64
CA GLN A 270 -10.04 -0.84 36.44
C GLN A 270 -10.11 -2.10 35.56
N GLN A 271 -10.85 -2.03 34.44
CA GLN A 271 -10.94 -3.14 33.50
C GLN A 271 -9.58 -3.51 32.90
N ALA A 272 -8.77 -2.54 32.49
CA ALA A 272 -7.43 -2.79 31.94
C ALA A 272 -6.48 -3.39 32.99
N ILE A 273 -6.61 -2.96 34.26
CA ILE A 273 -5.84 -3.51 35.38
C ILE A 273 -6.24 -4.96 35.68
N LEU A 274 -7.54 -5.27 35.69
CA LEU A 274 -8.02 -6.65 35.89
C LEU A 274 -7.56 -7.59 34.78
N ILE A 275 -7.54 -7.12 33.53
CA ILE A 275 -7.08 -7.92 32.41
C ILE A 275 -5.57 -8.19 32.51
N LEU A 276 -4.78 -7.23 32.98
CA LEU A 276 -3.34 -7.46 33.25
C LEU A 276 -3.12 -8.66 34.20
N MET A 277 -3.94 -8.79 35.25
CA MET A 277 -3.90 -9.94 36.16
C MET A 277 -4.34 -11.25 35.48
N GLN A 278 -5.35 -11.19 34.59
CA GLN A 278 -5.82 -12.36 33.86
C GLN A 278 -4.81 -12.84 32.82
N LEU A 279 -4.11 -11.93 32.14
CA LEU A 279 -3.09 -12.25 31.16
C LEU A 279 -1.92 -13.01 31.79
N ASP A 280 -1.55 -12.71 33.03
CA ASP A 280 -0.50 -13.43 33.75
C ASP A 280 -0.80 -14.92 33.90
N VAL A 281 -2.07 -15.28 34.02
CA VAL A 281 -2.51 -16.70 34.19
C VAL A 281 -2.75 -17.39 32.84
N LEU A 282 -3.12 -16.65 31.78
CA LEU A 282 -3.61 -17.21 30.52
C LEU A 282 -2.55 -17.31 29.42
N GLN A 283 -1.27 -17.15 29.71
CA GLN A 283 -0.18 -17.05 28.73
C GLN A 283 -0.09 -18.24 27.74
N GLN A 284 -0.70 -19.38 28.05
CA GLN A 284 -0.76 -20.57 27.18
C GLN A 284 -1.88 -20.49 26.12
N HIS A 285 -2.76 -19.48 26.18
CA HIS A 285 -3.89 -19.30 25.27
C HIS A 285 -3.74 -17.98 24.51
N VAL A 286 -2.82 -17.94 23.56
CA VAL A 286 -2.36 -16.70 22.91
C VAL A 286 -3.50 -15.93 22.24
N GLU A 287 -4.39 -16.61 21.50
CA GLU A 287 -5.53 -15.96 20.85
C GLU A 287 -6.50 -15.34 21.88
N ALA A 288 -6.72 -16.01 23.02
CA ALA A 288 -7.55 -15.49 24.09
C ALA A 288 -6.90 -14.26 24.76
N CYS A 289 -5.58 -14.27 24.95
CA CYS A 289 -4.85 -13.11 25.47
C CYS A 289 -5.01 -11.88 24.58
N ILE A 290 -4.91 -12.05 23.26
CA ILE A 290 -5.12 -10.96 22.30
C ILE A 290 -6.58 -10.47 22.37
N GLY A 291 -7.55 -11.38 22.47
CA GLY A 291 -8.96 -11.03 22.64
C GLY A 291 -9.21 -10.18 23.89
N LEU A 292 -8.69 -10.61 25.03
CA LEU A 292 -8.82 -9.88 26.30
C LEU A 292 -8.15 -8.51 26.27
N ALA A 293 -6.95 -8.43 25.68
CA ALA A 293 -6.27 -7.15 25.53
C ALA A 293 -7.05 -6.17 24.64
N LEU A 294 -7.67 -6.67 23.56
CA LEU A 294 -8.54 -5.88 22.71
C LEU A 294 -9.78 -5.39 23.47
N ASP A 295 -10.45 -6.27 24.20
CA ASP A 295 -11.63 -5.92 25.00
C ASP A 295 -11.30 -4.85 26.05
N ALA A 296 -10.12 -4.91 26.65
CA ALA A 296 -9.63 -3.92 27.60
C ALA A 296 -9.38 -2.54 27.00
N LEU A 297 -8.90 -2.52 25.76
CA LEU A 297 -8.42 -1.30 25.11
C LEU A 297 -9.37 -0.75 24.05
N ASN A 298 -10.42 -1.49 23.65
CA ASN A 298 -11.27 -1.18 22.50
C ASN A 298 -11.82 0.25 22.51
N GLU A 299 -12.42 0.67 23.61
CA GLU A 299 -13.00 2.03 23.73
C GLU A 299 -11.92 3.11 23.57
N GLN A 300 -10.77 2.92 24.20
CA GLN A 300 -9.65 3.87 24.13
C GLN A 300 -9.03 3.91 22.73
N LEU A 301 -8.88 2.76 22.09
CA LEU A 301 -8.36 2.65 20.72
C LEU A 301 -9.34 3.28 19.73
N GLU A 302 -10.63 3.02 19.87
CA GLU A 302 -11.66 3.66 19.03
C GLU A 302 -11.58 5.18 19.16
N ASN A 303 -11.50 5.73 20.37
CA ASN A 303 -11.36 7.16 20.59
C ASN A 303 -10.08 7.74 19.98
N ASN A 304 -8.95 7.07 20.15
CA ASN A 304 -7.65 7.50 19.62
C ASN A 304 -7.57 7.43 18.09
N TYR A 305 -8.29 6.48 17.47
CA TYR A 305 -8.23 6.22 16.02
C TYR A 305 -9.54 6.53 15.28
N LYS A 306 -10.55 7.09 15.93
CA LYS A 306 -11.89 7.36 15.39
C LYS A 306 -11.90 8.12 14.06
N THR A 307 -11.00 9.08 13.89
CA THR A 307 -10.85 9.87 12.65
C THR A 307 -10.03 9.15 11.57
N LYS A 308 -9.48 7.96 11.87
CA LYS A 308 -8.49 7.24 11.05
C LYS A 308 -8.99 5.87 10.60
N ASP A 309 -10.25 5.71 10.32
CA ASP A 309 -10.84 4.45 9.83
C ASP A 309 -10.76 3.29 10.83
N TRP A 310 -11.24 3.45 12.06
CA TRP A 310 -11.21 2.41 13.09
C TRP A 310 -11.84 1.08 12.63
N THR A 311 -12.94 1.11 11.89
CA THR A 311 -13.62 -0.07 11.35
C THR A 311 -12.72 -0.93 10.47
N ARG A 312 -11.76 -0.32 9.75
CA ARG A 312 -10.76 -1.06 8.98
C ARG A 312 -9.63 -1.58 9.87
N ARG A 313 -9.17 -0.76 10.82
CA ARG A 313 -8.06 -1.12 11.73
C ARG A 313 -8.37 -2.30 12.62
N VAL A 314 -9.63 -2.45 13.03
CA VAL A 314 -10.09 -3.60 13.83
C VAL A 314 -9.83 -4.93 13.11
N LYS A 315 -9.93 -4.97 11.78
CA LYS A 315 -9.67 -6.19 10.99
C LYS A 315 -8.20 -6.66 11.08
N ASP A 316 -7.26 -5.77 11.36
CA ASP A 316 -5.85 -6.13 11.56
C ASP A 316 -5.69 -7.09 12.76
N PHE A 317 -6.54 -7.00 13.76
CA PHE A 317 -6.49 -7.88 14.94
C PHE A 317 -6.96 -9.31 14.65
N ASP A 318 -7.83 -9.51 13.66
CA ASP A 318 -8.20 -10.87 13.23
C ASP A 318 -6.99 -11.57 12.61
N LEU A 319 -6.15 -10.83 11.87
CA LEU A 319 -4.89 -11.33 11.34
C LEU A 319 -3.88 -11.63 12.46
N VAL A 320 -3.74 -10.73 13.43
CA VAL A 320 -2.86 -10.95 14.59
C VAL A 320 -3.30 -12.19 15.38
N LYS A 321 -4.61 -12.41 15.59
CA LYS A 321 -5.16 -13.62 16.20
C LYS A 321 -4.85 -14.86 15.38
N GLN A 322 -4.94 -14.81 14.05
CA GLN A 322 -4.59 -15.94 13.19
C GLN A 322 -3.10 -16.32 13.29
N LEU A 323 -2.20 -15.33 13.31
CA LEU A 323 -0.77 -15.56 13.55
C LEU A 323 -0.54 -16.21 14.91
N ALA A 324 -1.25 -15.76 15.93
CA ALA A 324 -1.14 -16.26 17.30
C ALA A 324 -1.50 -17.74 17.46
N ARG A 325 -2.42 -18.29 16.63
CA ARG A 325 -2.85 -19.70 16.70
C ARG A 325 -1.74 -20.72 16.51
N LYS A 326 -0.62 -20.34 15.94
CA LYS A 326 0.53 -21.21 15.68
C LYS A 326 1.45 -21.38 16.89
N HIS A 327 1.25 -20.57 17.93
CA HIS A 327 2.16 -20.49 19.07
C HIS A 327 1.56 -21.14 20.31
N SER A 328 2.41 -21.81 21.07
CA SER A 328 2.03 -22.52 22.29
C SER A 328 1.96 -21.59 23.52
N SER A 329 2.62 -20.43 23.46
CA SER A 329 2.61 -19.45 24.53
C SER A 329 2.70 -18.01 24.00
N LEU A 330 2.21 -17.06 24.82
CA LEU A 330 2.29 -15.64 24.52
C LEU A 330 3.74 -15.16 24.43
N GLY A 331 4.63 -15.72 25.24
CA GLY A 331 6.07 -15.42 25.19
C GLY A 331 6.68 -15.79 23.84
N GLU A 332 6.43 -17.00 23.35
CA GLU A 332 6.89 -17.49 22.05
C GLU A 332 6.37 -16.58 20.89
N PHE A 333 5.09 -16.24 20.92
CA PHE A 333 4.51 -15.33 19.92
C PHE A 333 5.17 -13.93 19.92
N LEU A 334 5.40 -13.37 21.12
CA LEU A 334 5.99 -12.04 21.23
C LEU A 334 7.49 -12.07 20.87
N GLU A 335 8.20 -13.15 21.21
CA GLU A 335 9.60 -13.32 20.83
C GLU A 335 9.77 -13.39 19.32
N GLU A 336 8.99 -14.24 18.64
CA GLU A 336 9.09 -14.42 17.20
C GLU A 336 8.69 -13.17 16.40
N TYR A 337 7.61 -12.49 16.78
CA TYR A 337 7.05 -11.43 15.93
C TYR A 337 7.27 -10.01 16.43
N VAL A 338 7.63 -9.82 17.68
CA VAL A 338 7.68 -8.48 18.30
C VAL A 338 9.05 -8.13 18.86
N LEU A 339 9.74 -9.08 19.52
CA LEU A 339 11.02 -8.81 20.17
C LEU A 339 12.21 -9.13 19.26
N ASP A 340 12.10 -10.16 18.46
CA ASP A 340 13.06 -10.50 17.42
C ASP A 340 12.34 -10.65 16.08
N PRO A 341 11.96 -9.54 15.44
CA PRO A 341 11.50 -9.59 14.08
C PRO A 341 12.68 -9.95 13.17
N ILE A 342 13.13 -11.22 13.29
CA ILE A 342 14.34 -11.81 12.68
C ILE A 342 14.47 -11.49 11.20
N SER A 343 13.45 -10.99 10.57
CA SER A 343 13.50 -10.88 9.13
C SER A 343 13.13 -9.52 8.58
N VAL A 344 12.56 -8.61 9.36
CA VAL A 344 11.80 -7.54 8.73
C VAL A 344 12.40 -6.13 8.89
N SER A 345 13.12 -5.83 9.96
CA SER A 345 13.70 -4.50 10.18
C SER A 345 15.18 -4.34 9.79
N GLU A 346 15.97 -5.41 9.84
CA GLU A 346 17.38 -5.38 9.34
C GLU A 346 17.46 -5.50 7.82
N ILE A 347 16.48 -6.14 7.22
CA ILE A 347 16.32 -6.39 5.79
C ILE A 347 16.16 -5.09 4.98
N ASP A 348 15.56 -4.05 5.53
CA ASP A 348 15.41 -2.75 4.86
C ASP A 348 16.75 -2.00 4.61
N LYS A 349 17.87 -2.49 5.18
CA LYS A 349 19.16 -1.78 5.14
C LYS A 349 20.18 -2.34 4.13
N THR A 350 19.91 -3.53 3.57
CA THR A 350 20.84 -4.17 2.60
C THR A 350 20.18 -4.30 1.24
N PRO A 351 20.77 -3.69 0.16
CA PRO A 351 20.19 -3.66 -1.20
C PRO A 351 20.06 -5.02 -1.90
N ASP A 352 20.81 -6.03 -1.46
CA ASP A 352 21.00 -7.31 -2.19
C ASP A 352 20.29 -8.51 -1.56
N GLN A 353 19.24 -8.29 -0.76
CA GLN A 353 18.56 -9.42 -0.14
C GLN A 353 17.48 -9.99 -1.06
N ASP A 354 17.37 -11.33 -1.06
CA ASP A 354 16.36 -12.07 -1.81
C ASP A 354 14.99 -12.02 -1.11
N LEU A 355 14.18 -11.01 -1.45
CA LEU A 355 12.92 -10.66 -0.81
C LEU A 355 11.81 -10.36 -1.81
N VAL A 356 10.59 -10.78 -1.52
CA VAL A 356 9.40 -10.28 -2.22
C VAL A 356 9.19 -8.80 -1.91
N THR A 357 8.96 -7.98 -2.92
CA THR A 357 8.66 -6.56 -2.73
C THR A 357 7.15 -6.31 -2.71
N LEU A 358 6.60 -5.93 -1.55
CA LEU A 358 5.28 -5.31 -1.44
C LEU A 358 5.46 -3.80 -1.55
N ILE A 359 4.72 -3.15 -2.45
CA ILE A 359 4.90 -1.73 -2.71
C ILE A 359 3.57 -1.09 -3.11
N THR A 360 3.30 0.13 -2.62
CA THR A 360 2.15 0.87 -3.14
C THR A 360 2.44 1.36 -4.56
N ILE A 361 1.42 1.39 -5.42
CA ILE A 361 1.57 1.78 -6.84
C ILE A 361 2.22 3.16 -6.96
N HIS A 362 1.86 4.10 -6.09
CA HIS A 362 2.49 5.42 -6.08
C HIS A 362 3.99 5.37 -5.80
N SER A 363 4.42 4.50 -4.87
CA SER A 363 5.84 4.33 -4.57
C SER A 363 6.57 3.49 -5.62
N ALA A 364 5.83 2.71 -6.44
CA ALA A 364 6.38 1.87 -7.50
C ALA A 364 6.65 2.63 -8.80
N LYS A 365 6.30 3.92 -8.88
CA LYS A 365 6.65 4.72 -10.04
C LYS A 365 8.16 4.73 -10.23
N GLY A 366 8.63 4.40 -11.45
CA GLY A 366 10.06 4.21 -11.74
C GLY A 366 10.61 2.81 -11.42
N ALA A 367 9.91 1.99 -10.62
CA ALA A 367 10.31 0.60 -10.38
C ALA A 367 9.83 -0.34 -11.50
N GLU A 368 10.47 -1.52 -11.58
CA GLU A 368 10.10 -2.59 -12.51
C GLU A 368 10.51 -3.94 -11.93
N GLN A 369 9.84 -5.02 -12.33
CA GLN A 369 10.16 -6.36 -11.87
C GLN A 369 9.74 -7.44 -12.88
N LYS A 370 10.41 -8.58 -12.86
CA LYS A 370 10.12 -9.70 -13.79
C LYS A 370 8.69 -10.20 -13.67
N VAL A 371 8.20 -10.40 -12.45
CA VAL A 371 6.85 -10.87 -12.15
C VAL A 371 6.16 -9.87 -11.24
N CYS A 372 5.04 -9.32 -11.70
CA CYS A 372 4.23 -8.39 -10.93
C CYS A 372 2.85 -8.94 -10.66
N TYR A 373 2.42 -8.84 -9.39
CA TYR A 373 1.07 -9.12 -8.95
C TYR A 373 0.34 -7.80 -8.69
N VAL A 374 -0.89 -7.69 -9.18
CA VAL A 374 -1.79 -6.57 -8.87
C VAL A 374 -3.05 -7.16 -8.22
N PRO A 375 -3.10 -7.25 -6.89
CA PRO A 375 -4.27 -7.79 -6.20
C PRO A 375 -5.42 -6.81 -6.15
N HIS A 376 -6.62 -7.34 -5.84
CA HIS A 376 -7.85 -6.59 -5.64
C HIS A 376 -8.26 -5.74 -6.85
N VAL A 377 -8.07 -6.24 -8.08
CA VAL A 377 -8.52 -5.54 -9.28
C VAL A 377 -10.05 -5.67 -9.39
N SER A 378 -10.74 -5.00 -8.48
CA SER A 378 -12.18 -5.09 -8.24
C SER A 378 -12.81 -3.70 -8.25
N PRO A 379 -14.12 -3.59 -8.48
CA PRO A 379 -14.86 -2.36 -8.19
C PRO A 379 -14.56 -1.87 -6.77
N THR A 380 -14.54 -0.57 -6.53
CA THR A 380 -14.15 0.11 -5.28
C THR A 380 -12.63 0.23 -5.02
N GLN A 381 -11.83 -0.57 -5.71
CA GLN A 381 -10.38 -0.42 -5.67
C GLN A 381 -9.84 0.26 -6.95
N TYR A 382 -10.43 -0.06 -8.12
CA TYR A 382 -10.07 0.56 -9.41
C TYR A 382 -11.34 0.87 -10.24
N PRO A 383 -11.85 2.14 -10.16
CA PRO A 383 -11.36 3.26 -9.36
C PRO A 383 -11.60 3.09 -7.87
N HIS A 384 -10.75 3.70 -7.05
CA HIS A 384 -10.93 3.71 -5.61
C HIS A 384 -12.25 4.42 -5.25
N ALA A 385 -12.95 3.91 -4.23
CA ALA A 385 -14.29 4.39 -3.85
C ALA A 385 -14.36 5.91 -3.59
N ARG A 386 -13.27 6.54 -3.15
CA ARG A 386 -13.21 7.99 -2.91
C ARG A 386 -13.17 8.83 -4.18
N ALA A 387 -12.68 8.27 -5.27
CA ALA A 387 -12.58 8.96 -6.56
C ALA A 387 -13.91 8.96 -7.34
N GLN A 388 -14.87 8.14 -6.92
CA GLN A 388 -16.15 8.03 -7.62
C GLN A 388 -16.98 9.31 -7.48
N GLY A 389 -17.43 9.84 -8.61
CA GLY A 389 -18.22 11.07 -8.68
C GLY A 389 -17.44 12.31 -9.16
N ASP A 390 -16.12 12.21 -9.30
CA ASP A 390 -15.29 13.22 -9.93
C ASP A 390 -14.58 12.63 -11.14
N PHE A 391 -14.66 13.29 -12.29
CA PHE A 391 -14.10 12.80 -13.54
C PHE A 391 -12.58 12.72 -13.49
N ASP A 392 -11.93 13.76 -12.98
CA ASP A 392 -10.48 13.87 -12.97
C ASP A 392 -9.87 12.85 -12.00
N ASP A 393 -10.52 12.65 -10.84
CA ASP A 393 -10.13 11.64 -9.87
C ASP A 393 -10.29 10.20 -10.42
N VAL A 394 -11.38 9.93 -11.17
CA VAL A 394 -11.58 8.62 -11.83
C VAL A 394 -10.50 8.36 -12.88
N GLU A 395 -10.17 9.36 -13.69
CA GLU A 395 -9.12 9.22 -14.70
C GLU A 395 -7.71 9.14 -14.08
N GLU A 396 -7.46 9.80 -12.94
CA GLU A 396 -6.23 9.57 -12.16
C GLU A 396 -6.15 8.10 -11.68
N GLU A 397 -7.24 7.51 -11.18
CA GLU A 397 -7.29 6.10 -10.79
C GLU A 397 -7.05 5.15 -11.98
N ARG A 398 -7.49 5.51 -13.19
CA ARG A 398 -7.18 4.75 -14.42
C ARG A 398 -5.66 4.78 -14.68
N ARG A 399 -5.03 5.95 -14.54
CA ARG A 399 -3.57 6.08 -14.65
C ARG A 399 -2.84 5.32 -13.56
N VAL A 400 -3.37 5.29 -12.32
CA VAL A 400 -2.81 4.46 -11.24
C VAL A 400 -2.79 2.99 -11.63
N LEU A 401 -3.90 2.45 -12.16
CA LEU A 401 -3.93 1.07 -12.64
C LEU A 401 -2.97 0.85 -13.81
N TYR A 402 -2.94 1.77 -14.79
CA TYR A 402 -2.01 1.71 -15.91
C TYR A 402 -0.54 1.65 -15.45
N VAL A 403 -0.17 2.47 -14.47
CA VAL A 403 1.17 2.43 -13.87
C VAL A 403 1.43 1.04 -13.28
N ALA A 404 0.48 0.46 -12.56
CA ALA A 404 0.66 -0.88 -12.00
C ALA A 404 0.89 -1.95 -13.08
N LEU A 405 0.09 -1.94 -14.15
CA LEU A 405 0.23 -2.90 -15.26
C LEU A 405 1.61 -2.81 -15.92
N THR A 406 2.12 -1.60 -16.11
CA THR A 406 3.38 -1.33 -16.81
C THR A 406 4.65 -1.51 -15.95
N ARG A 407 4.52 -2.01 -14.72
CA ARG A 407 5.69 -2.35 -13.89
C ARG A 407 6.26 -3.74 -14.19
N ALA A 408 5.45 -4.60 -14.80
CA ALA A 408 5.84 -5.96 -15.13
C ALA A 408 6.72 -6.02 -16.38
N GLU A 409 7.79 -6.79 -16.30
CA GLU A 409 8.67 -7.08 -17.44
C GLU A 409 8.17 -8.30 -18.23
N ASN A 410 7.98 -9.43 -17.56
CA ASN A 410 7.73 -10.73 -18.18
C ASN A 410 6.32 -11.25 -17.94
N GLU A 411 5.86 -11.18 -16.68
CA GLU A 411 4.60 -11.75 -16.25
C GLU A 411 3.80 -10.74 -15.41
N LEU A 412 2.53 -10.61 -15.75
CA LEU A 412 1.57 -9.79 -15.02
C LEU A 412 0.43 -10.69 -14.55
N ILE A 413 0.20 -10.68 -13.25
CA ILE A 413 -0.81 -11.49 -12.57
C ILE A 413 -1.78 -10.56 -11.85
N LEU A 414 -3.02 -10.56 -12.30
CA LEU A 414 -4.12 -9.81 -11.69
C LEU A 414 -4.92 -10.75 -10.83
N THR A 415 -5.34 -10.30 -9.65
CA THR A 415 -6.27 -11.07 -8.82
C THR A 415 -7.48 -10.22 -8.43
N LYS A 416 -8.64 -10.84 -8.35
CA LYS A 416 -9.87 -10.19 -7.88
C LYS A 416 -10.77 -11.15 -7.13
N GLN A 417 -11.66 -10.57 -6.32
CA GLN A 417 -12.69 -11.33 -5.63
C GLN A 417 -13.87 -11.61 -6.55
N ASN A 418 -14.49 -12.76 -6.34
CA ASN A 418 -15.76 -13.12 -6.99
C ASN A 418 -16.92 -12.41 -6.25
N LEU A 419 -17.04 -11.11 -6.46
CA LEU A 419 -18.21 -10.35 -6.01
C LEU A 419 -19.39 -10.79 -6.88
N ASN A 420 -20.27 -11.63 -6.36
CA ASN A 420 -21.49 -12.17 -6.95
C ASN A 420 -21.73 -11.82 -8.43
N LEU A 421 -21.40 -12.74 -9.32
CA LEU A 421 -21.56 -12.63 -10.78
C LEU A 421 -23.01 -12.29 -11.26
N TRP A 422 -23.96 -12.14 -10.34
CA TRP A 422 -25.39 -11.99 -10.63
C TRP A 422 -25.97 -10.61 -10.30
N SER A 423 -25.21 -9.69 -9.68
CA SER A 423 -25.71 -8.33 -9.49
C SER A 423 -25.15 -7.41 -10.56
N HIS A 424 -26.00 -6.99 -11.50
CA HIS A 424 -25.70 -5.89 -12.43
C HIS A 424 -25.50 -4.56 -11.71
N ASP A 425 -25.93 -4.46 -10.44
CA ASP A 425 -25.74 -3.30 -9.59
C ASP A 425 -24.69 -3.62 -8.53
N GLN A 426 -23.50 -3.06 -8.71
CA GLN A 426 -22.44 -3.13 -7.72
C GLN A 426 -22.57 -1.89 -6.82
N TYR A 427 -22.59 -2.13 -5.51
CA TYR A 427 -22.65 -1.10 -4.50
C TYR A 427 -21.36 -1.16 -3.67
N ASP A 428 -20.87 0.01 -3.23
CA ASP A 428 -19.77 0.09 -2.27
C ASP A 428 -20.22 -0.30 -0.86
N ASP A 429 -19.28 -0.37 0.11
CA ASP A 429 -19.56 -0.68 1.52
C ASP A 429 -20.54 0.31 2.17
N LEU A 430 -20.83 1.44 1.54
CA LEU A 430 -21.79 2.47 1.96
C LEU A 430 -23.11 2.38 1.19
N GLY A 431 -23.31 1.38 0.35
CA GLY A 431 -24.51 1.18 -0.45
C GLY A 431 -24.66 2.13 -1.64
N ARG A 432 -23.55 2.74 -2.14
CA ARG A 432 -23.57 3.60 -3.31
C ARG A 432 -23.28 2.77 -4.55
N LYS A 433 -24.01 3.02 -5.64
CA LYS A 433 -23.82 2.34 -6.92
C LYS A 433 -22.42 2.64 -7.48
N ILE A 434 -21.69 1.60 -7.84
CA ILE A 434 -20.41 1.73 -8.52
C ILE A 434 -20.67 1.87 -10.01
N GLU A 435 -20.55 3.08 -10.53
CA GLU A 435 -20.87 3.40 -11.91
C GLU A 435 -19.75 3.06 -12.90
N SER A 436 -18.52 2.96 -12.44
CA SER A 436 -17.36 2.67 -13.29
C SER A 436 -16.45 1.60 -12.70
N TYR A 437 -16.12 0.62 -13.49
CA TYR A 437 -15.11 -0.38 -13.20
C TYR A 437 -14.26 -0.59 -14.44
N PHE A 438 -12.96 -0.36 -14.34
CA PHE A 438 -12.08 -0.29 -15.50
C PHE A 438 -11.94 -1.56 -16.31
N LEU A 439 -12.16 -2.73 -15.69
CA LEU A 439 -12.05 -4.02 -16.37
C LEU A 439 -13.43 -4.66 -16.66
N ASN A 440 -14.50 -3.88 -16.67
CA ASN A 440 -15.85 -4.40 -16.89
C ASN A 440 -15.99 -5.07 -18.26
N ASP A 441 -15.48 -4.39 -19.30
CA ASP A 441 -15.54 -4.84 -20.69
C ASP A 441 -14.20 -5.41 -21.18
N LEU A 442 -13.44 -6.01 -20.27
CA LEU A 442 -12.12 -6.59 -20.57
C LEU A 442 -12.23 -7.70 -21.61
N PRO A 443 -11.61 -7.55 -22.81
CA PRO A 443 -11.66 -8.56 -23.84
C PRO A 443 -10.95 -9.85 -23.43
N GLN A 444 -11.59 -10.99 -23.60
CA GLN A 444 -11.05 -12.30 -23.19
C GLN A 444 -9.72 -12.66 -23.88
N HIS A 445 -9.48 -12.11 -25.08
CA HIS A 445 -8.24 -12.41 -25.80
C HIS A 445 -7.01 -11.70 -25.19
N LEU A 446 -7.19 -10.70 -24.32
CA LEU A 446 -6.09 -9.95 -23.69
C LEU A 446 -5.58 -10.60 -22.41
N VAL A 447 -6.35 -11.46 -21.76
CA VAL A 447 -6.00 -12.09 -20.48
C VAL A 447 -6.38 -13.57 -20.47
N ASP A 448 -5.63 -14.35 -19.70
CA ASP A 448 -5.97 -15.73 -19.37
C ASP A 448 -6.73 -15.75 -18.03
N VAL A 449 -8.04 -16.06 -18.09
CA VAL A 449 -8.91 -16.02 -16.91
C VAL A 449 -8.94 -17.38 -16.21
N GLN A 450 -8.69 -17.39 -14.91
CA GLN A 450 -8.77 -18.59 -14.05
C GLN A 450 -9.72 -18.33 -12.88
N ILE A 451 -10.75 -19.18 -12.74
CA ILE A 451 -11.74 -19.09 -11.68
C ILE A 451 -11.47 -20.19 -10.66
N HIS A 452 -11.15 -19.77 -9.43
CA HIS A 452 -10.93 -20.66 -8.29
C HIS A 452 -12.26 -20.82 -7.55
N ARG A 453 -12.87 -22.01 -7.61
CA ARG A 453 -14.11 -22.32 -6.89
C ARG A 453 -13.75 -22.94 -5.55
N ASP A 454 -14.41 -22.53 -4.48
CA ASP A 454 -14.33 -23.20 -3.20
C ASP A 454 -14.81 -24.64 -3.37
N ILE A 455 -13.90 -25.59 -3.18
CA ILE A 455 -14.28 -26.98 -2.96
C ILE A 455 -14.66 -27.04 -1.49
N PRO A 456 -15.92 -27.40 -1.11
CA PRO A 456 -16.27 -27.56 0.28
C PRO A 456 -15.27 -28.52 0.92
N ARG A 457 -14.54 -28.08 1.92
CA ARG A 457 -13.60 -28.93 2.67
C ARG A 457 -14.41 -30.04 3.30
N ALA A 458 -14.35 -31.24 2.73
CA ALA A 458 -14.73 -32.43 3.46
C ALA A 458 -13.75 -32.57 4.63
N TYR A 459 -14.26 -32.53 5.84
CA TYR A 459 -13.47 -32.74 7.06
C TYR A 459 -12.63 -34.03 6.89
N GLY A 460 -11.30 -33.87 6.78
CA GLY A 460 -10.37 -34.98 6.95
C GLY A 460 -9.65 -35.51 5.69
N GLN A 461 -9.17 -34.67 4.75
CA GLN A 461 -8.14 -35.15 3.80
C GLN A 461 -7.18 -34.04 3.37
N SER A 462 -5.90 -34.42 3.30
CA SER A 462 -4.74 -33.62 2.93
C SER A 462 -4.82 -33.02 1.52
N ASN A 463 -4.31 -31.81 1.40
CA ASN A 463 -4.24 -30.95 0.22
C ASN A 463 -3.79 -31.63 -1.07
N HIS A 464 -4.67 -31.65 -2.07
CA HIS A 464 -4.28 -31.58 -3.47
C HIS A 464 -5.32 -30.68 -4.16
N SER A 465 -4.93 -29.44 -4.46
CA SER A 465 -5.73 -28.53 -5.29
C SER A 465 -5.76 -29.02 -6.73
N ARG A 466 -6.94 -29.35 -7.24
CA ARG A 466 -7.14 -29.54 -8.67
C ARG A 466 -7.56 -28.23 -9.30
N THR A 467 -6.67 -27.65 -10.07
CA THR A 467 -6.96 -26.52 -10.96
C THR A 467 -7.76 -27.05 -12.14
N THR A 468 -9.00 -26.62 -12.30
CA THR A 468 -9.80 -26.96 -13.50
C THR A 468 -9.81 -25.72 -14.39
N THR A 469 -9.06 -25.79 -15.48
CA THR A 469 -9.13 -24.78 -16.54
C THR A 469 -10.43 -25.03 -17.32
N ILE A 470 -11.36 -24.09 -17.27
CA ILE A 470 -12.59 -24.16 -18.05
C ILE A 470 -12.45 -23.21 -19.23
N ASN A 471 -12.36 -23.77 -20.44
CA ASN A 471 -12.47 -23.01 -21.67
C ASN A 471 -13.99 -22.79 -21.92
N LEU A 472 -14.47 -21.57 -21.62
CA LEU A 472 -15.86 -21.21 -21.87
C LEU A 472 -16.01 -20.80 -23.35
N GLY A 473 -16.14 -21.78 -24.21
CA GLY A 473 -16.66 -21.57 -25.56
C GLY A 473 -18.17 -21.33 -25.47
N PHE A 474 -18.63 -20.11 -25.55
CA PHE A 474 -20.03 -19.78 -25.78
C PHE A 474 -20.28 -19.79 -27.31
N GLY A 475 -20.72 -20.92 -27.84
CA GLY A 475 -21.53 -20.95 -29.05
C GLY A 475 -22.97 -20.63 -28.66
N ILE A 476 -23.44 -19.45 -28.97
CA ILE A 476 -24.88 -19.14 -28.97
C ILE A 476 -25.27 -19.06 -30.45
N ASP A 477 -25.82 -20.19 -30.99
CA ASP A 477 -26.62 -20.15 -32.18
C ASP A 477 -28.02 -19.71 -31.76
N PHE A 478 -28.48 -18.61 -32.29
CA PHE A 478 -29.91 -18.23 -32.32
C PHE A 478 -30.48 -18.57 -33.71
N ASP A 479 -31.36 -19.55 -33.74
CA ASP A 479 -32.45 -19.59 -34.69
C ASP A 479 -33.69 -18.92 -34.11
#